data_6a10d2c7799d06ff5624a0bedb215514
#
_entry.id   6a10d2c7799d06ff5624a0bedb215514
#
_cell.length_a   1.000
_cell.length_b   1.000
_cell.length_c   1.000
_cell.angle_alpha   90.00
_cell.angle_beta   90.00
_cell.angle_gamma   90.00
#
_symmetry.space_group_name_H-M   'P 1'
#
loop_
_entity.id
_entity.type
_entity.pdbx_description
1 polymer ?
#
loop_
_entity_poly.entity_id
_entity_poly.type
_entity_poly.pdbx_seq_one_letter_code
_entity_poly.pdbx_strand_id
1 'polypeptide(L)'
;MGVVVVFSVLGGLTLQQRFESPPNPYAQLGGDFTLMSASGPISLSDYRGKVVMLFFGFTACPDVCPTDLSRMSAVLNALNPEEVEKVAGLFVSVDPERDTPIRVSEYAAFFDKRITGV
;
A
#
# COMPACT_ATOMS: atom_id res chain seq x y z
N MET A 1 -30.65 0.74 44.81
CA MET A 1 -30.62 0.83 43.34
C MET A 1 -29.56 1.78 42.79
N GLY A 2 -29.17 2.86 43.46
CA GLY A 2 -28.16 3.82 42.99
C GLY A 2 -26.72 3.29 42.88
N VAL A 3 -26.30 2.41 43.78
CA VAL A 3 -24.90 1.87 43.78
C VAL A 3 -24.60 0.97 42.60
N VAL A 4 -25.56 0.17 42.13
CA VAL A 4 -25.34 -0.74 41.00
C VAL A 4 -25.17 0.03 39.68
N VAL A 5 -25.89 1.15 39.51
CA VAL A 5 -25.85 1.99 38.32
C VAL A 5 -24.46 2.70 38.24
N VAL A 6 -23.93 3.17 39.38
CA VAL A 6 -22.63 3.84 39.45
C VAL A 6 -21.49 2.86 39.08
N PHE A 7 -21.55 1.61 39.56
CA PHE A 7 -20.54 0.59 39.20
C PHE A 7 -20.61 0.20 37.72
N SER A 8 -21.81 0.14 37.12
CA SER A 8 -21.94 -0.15 35.69
C SER A 8 -21.42 0.97 34.80
N VAL A 9 -21.63 2.23 35.19
CA VAL A 9 -21.11 3.39 34.44
C VAL A 9 -19.58 3.50 34.56
N LEU A 10 -19.03 3.33 35.77
CA LEU A 10 -17.59 3.32 35.99
C LEU A 10 -16.88 2.13 35.28
N GLY A 11 -17.50 0.95 35.30
CA GLY A 11 -17.01 -0.22 34.58
C GLY A 11 -17.03 -0.03 33.07
N GLY A 12 -18.07 0.60 32.52
CA GLY A 12 -18.18 0.95 31.10
C GLY A 12 -17.11 1.94 30.64
N LEU A 13 -16.88 3.00 31.44
CA LEU A 13 -15.86 4.01 31.14
C LEU A 13 -14.42 3.43 31.19
N THR A 14 -14.13 2.53 32.12
CA THR A 14 -12.81 1.89 32.23
C THR A 14 -12.57 0.86 31.13
N LEU A 15 -13.60 0.19 30.64
CA LEU A 15 -13.53 -0.71 29.48
C LEU A 15 -13.30 0.08 28.18
N GLN A 16 -13.94 1.23 28.01
CA GLN A 16 -13.80 2.06 26.82
C GLN A 16 -12.37 2.63 26.70
N GLN A 17 -11.75 3.01 27.81
CA GLN A 17 -10.34 3.49 27.83
C GLN A 17 -9.32 2.40 27.48
N ARG A 18 -9.64 1.11 27.61
CA ARG A 18 -8.74 0.02 27.24
C ARG A 18 -8.64 -0.26 25.75
N PHE A 19 -9.58 0.30 24.95
CA PHE A 19 -9.63 0.12 23.49
C PHE A 19 -9.12 1.34 22.73
N GLU A 20 -8.75 2.43 23.42
CA GLU A 20 -8.05 3.53 22.76
C GLU A 20 -6.62 3.08 22.43
N SER A 21 -6.36 2.87 21.14
CA SER A 21 -5.01 2.63 20.68
C SER A 21 -4.12 3.81 21.08
N PRO A 22 -2.89 3.58 21.61
CA PRO A 22 -1.98 4.65 21.94
C PRO A 22 -1.78 5.57 20.74
N PRO A 23 -1.60 6.87 20.94
CA PRO A 23 -1.40 7.81 19.84
C PRO A 23 -0.23 7.34 19.00
N ASN A 24 -0.49 7.13 17.70
CA ASN A 24 0.54 6.69 16.78
C ASN A 24 1.54 7.85 16.58
N PRO A 25 2.79 7.75 17.07
CA PRO A 25 3.79 8.81 16.90
C PRO A 25 4.15 9.06 15.42
N TYR A 26 3.78 8.14 14.54
CA TYR A 26 4.01 8.22 13.10
C TYR A 26 2.78 8.65 12.29
N ALA A 27 1.70 9.09 12.96
CA ALA A 27 0.46 9.51 12.29
C ALA A 27 0.66 10.67 11.28
N GLN A 28 1.77 11.41 11.41
CA GLN A 28 2.14 12.51 10.50
C GLN A 28 3.06 12.04 9.36
N LEU A 29 3.53 10.79 9.38
CA LEU A 29 4.40 10.22 8.35
C LEU A 29 3.56 9.44 7.35
N GLY A 30 3.90 9.60 6.08
CA GLY A 30 3.14 9.03 4.97
C GLY A 30 1.95 9.92 4.59
N GLY A 31 1.00 9.35 3.92
CA GLY A 31 -0.19 10.03 3.42
C GLY A 31 -0.50 9.63 1.99
N ASP A 32 -1.49 10.28 1.42
CA ASP A 32 -1.84 10.10 0.01
C ASP A 32 -0.82 10.81 -0.88
N PHE A 33 -0.59 10.26 -2.06
CA PHE A 33 0.27 10.86 -3.09
C PHE A 33 -0.37 10.63 -4.45
N THR A 34 0.01 11.46 -5.43
CA THR A 34 -0.36 11.29 -6.83
C THR A 34 0.91 11.31 -7.67
N LEU A 35 1.10 10.27 -8.48
CA LEU A 35 2.24 10.10 -9.38
C LEU A 35 1.76 9.86 -10.80
N MET A 36 2.63 10.05 -11.78
CA MET A 36 2.31 9.88 -13.20
C MET A 36 2.66 8.49 -13.68
N SER A 37 1.66 7.76 -14.20
CA SER A 37 1.85 6.54 -14.98
C SER A 37 1.82 6.82 -16.47
N ALA A 38 2.07 5.82 -17.31
CA ALA A 38 1.89 5.91 -18.76
C ALA A 38 0.44 6.24 -19.17
N SER A 39 -0.54 5.89 -18.34
CA SER A 39 -1.98 6.11 -18.58
C SER A 39 -2.50 7.41 -17.97
N GLY A 40 -1.68 8.16 -17.25
CA GLY A 40 -2.08 9.38 -16.55
C GLY A 40 -1.80 9.32 -15.04
N PRO A 41 -2.33 10.29 -14.27
CA PRO A 41 -2.10 10.37 -12.84
C PRO A 41 -2.75 9.19 -12.10
N ILE A 42 -2.05 8.68 -11.09
CA ILE A 42 -2.52 7.63 -10.19
C ILE A 42 -2.28 8.13 -8.76
N SER A 43 -3.32 8.07 -7.95
CA SER A 43 -3.26 8.40 -6.53
C SER A 43 -3.33 7.14 -5.68
N LEU A 44 -2.66 7.14 -4.52
CA LEU A 44 -2.76 6.01 -3.58
C LEU A 44 -4.21 5.80 -3.12
N SER A 45 -4.99 6.87 -3.03
CA SER A 45 -6.43 6.84 -2.71
C SER A 45 -7.27 6.06 -3.72
N ASP A 46 -6.82 5.87 -4.97
CA ASP A 46 -7.52 5.08 -5.99
C ASP A 46 -7.54 3.58 -5.63
N TYR A 47 -6.65 3.17 -4.75
CA TYR A 47 -6.52 1.79 -4.26
C TYR A 47 -7.22 1.54 -2.93
N ARG A 48 -8.11 2.44 -2.47
CA ARG A 48 -8.85 2.24 -1.21
C ARG A 48 -9.64 0.93 -1.25
N GLY A 49 -9.58 0.20 -0.13
CA GLY A 49 -10.18 -1.13 -0.02
C GLY A 49 -9.34 -2.27 -0.58
N LYS A 50 -8.15 -1.98 -1.11
CA LYS A 50 -7.18 -2.98 -1.56
C LYS A 50 -5.94 -3.04 -0.66
N VAL A 51 -5.29 -4.18 -0.66
CA VAL A 51 -3.93 -4.32 -0.16
C VAL A 51 -2.98 -3.86 -1.26
N VAL A 52 -2.14 -2.88 -0.99
CA VAL A 52 -1.18 -2.35 -1.96
C VAL A 52 0.22 -2.84 -1.61
N MET A 53 0.81 -3.59 -2.52
CA MET A 53 2.24 -3.91 -2.48
C MET A 53 2.99 -2.75 -3.13
N LEU A 54 3.65 -1.93 -2.31
CA LEU A 54 4.38 -0.74 -2.75
C LEU A 54 5.89 -1.02 -2.73
N PHE A 55 6.55 -0.82 -3.86
CA PHE A 55 7.99 -0.99 -4.00
C PHE A 55 8.62 0.25 -4.66
N PHE A 56 9.66 0.78 -4.01
CA PHE A 56 10.46 1.89 -4.51
C PHE A 56 11.74 1.38 -5.15
N GLY A 57 12.02 1.78 -6.39
CA GLY A 57 13.20 1.33 -7.12
C GLY A 57 13.47 2.19 -8.35
N PHE A 58 14.22 1.66 -9.31
CA PHE A 58 14.52 2.34 -10.59
C PHE A 58 14.82 1.32 -11.68
N THR A 59 14.58 1.68 -12.95
CA THR A 59 14.65 0.72 -14.06
C THR A 59 16.08 0.27 -14.41
N ALA A 60 17.08 1.07 -14.09
CA ALA A 60 18.50 0.75 -14.34
C ALA A 60 19.14 -0.04 -13.17
N CYS A 61 18.38 -0.46 -12.18
CA CYS A 61 18.87 -1.26 -11.05
C CYS A 61 19.28 -2.66 -11.53
N PRO A 62 20.54 -3.10 -11.26
CA PRO A 62 21.05 -4.34 -11.86
C PRO A 62 20.64 -5.62 -11.14
N ASP A 63 20.12 -5.56 -9.90
CA ASP A 63 19.94 -6.75 -9.06
C ASP A 63 18.66 -6.73 -8.22
N VAL A 64 18.56 -5.86 -7.22
CA VAL A 64 17.48 -5.90 -6.22
C VAL A 64 16.11 -5.65 -6.85
N CYS A 65 15.98 -4.64 -7.72
CA CYS A 65 14.70 -4.27 -8.30
C CYS A 65 14.07 -5.37 -9.16
N PRO A 66 14.80 -6.01 -10.11
CA PRO A 66 14.22 -7.13 -10.86
C PRO A 66 13.89 -8.33 -9.97
N THR A 67 14.68 -8.57 -8.93
CA THR A 67 14.42 -9.67 -7.98
C THR A 67 13.11 -9.40 -7.20
N ASP A 68 12.92 -8.20 -6.69
CA ASP A 68 11.72 -7.88 -5.90
C ASP A 68 10.47 -7.75 -6.75
N LEU A 69 10.55 -7.24 -7.98
CA LEU A 69 9.44 -7.26 -8.92
C LEU A 69 9.03 -8.70 -9.31
N SER A 70 10.00 -9.60 -9.46
CA SER A 70 9.73 -11.02 -9.68
C SER A 70 9.04 -11.67 -8.47
N ARG A 71 9.40 -11.27 -7.23
CA ARG A 71 8.73 -11.72 -6.01
C ARG A 71 7.29 -11.18 -5.93
N MET A 72 7.06 -9.92 -6.29
CA MET A 72 5.71 -9.36 -6.36
C MET A 72 4.84 -10.13 -7.36
N SER A 73 5.37 -10.44 -8.53
CA SER A 73 4.69 -11.29 -9.52
C SER A 73 4.38 -12.69 -8.96
N ALA A 74 5.33 -13.31 -8.27
CA ALA A 74 5.12 -14.62 -7.65
C ALA A 74 3.99 -14.59 -6.60
N VAL A 75 3.91 -13.54 -5.78
CA VAL A 75 2.81 -13.35 -4.83
C VAL A 75 1.48 -13.25 -5.58
N LEU A 76 1.38 -12.39 -6.61
CA LEU A 76 0.15 -12.23 -7.40
C LEU A 76 -0.29 -13.53 -8.08
N ASN A 77 0.65 -14.39 -8.47
CA ASN A 77 0.36 -15.68 -9.07
C ASN A 77 -0.05 -16.76 -8.06
N ALA A 78 0.32 -16.59 -6.79
CA ALA A 78 -0.05 -17.52 -5.72
C ALA A 78 -1.46 -17.25 -5.15
N LEU A 79 -2.03 -16.08 -5.40
CA LEU A 79 -3.36 -15.70 -4.95
C LEU A 79 -4.44 -16.36 -5.81
N ASN A 80 -5.57 -16.69 -5.20
CA ASN A 80 -6.75 -17.12 -5.93
C ASN A 80 -7.44 -15.92 -6.62
N PRO A 81 -8.38 -16.14 -7.57
CA PRO A 81 -9.03 -15.06 -8.31
C PRO A 81 -9.74 -14.01 -7.45
N GLU A 82 -10.33 -14.40 -6.32
CA GLU A 82 -11.04 -13.48 -5.42
C GLU A 82 -10.05 -12.62 -4.60
N GLU A 83 -8.90 -13.18 -4.26
CA GLU A 83 -7.85 -12.50 -3.52
C GLU A 83 -7.08 -11.51 -4.40
N VAL A 84 -6.74 -11.91 -5.62
CA VAL A 84 -5.95 -11.06 -6.53
C VAL A 84 -6.68 -9.78 -6.90
N GLU A 85 -8.02 -9.80 -6.96
CA GLU A 85 -8.83 -8.59 -7.19
C GLU A 85 -8.71 -7.56 -6.07
N LYS A 86 -8.36 -8.02 -4.85
CA LYS A 86 -8.19 -7.18 -3.65
C LYS A 86 -6.75 -6.72 -3.44
N VAL A 87 -5.83 -7.08 -4.33
CA VAL A 87 -4.41 -6.73 -4.22
C VAL A 87 -4.00 -5.88 -5.42
N ALA A 88 -3.14 -4.90 -5.21
CA ALA A 88 -2.53 -4.10 -6.26
C ALA A 88 -1.01 -4.06 -6.07
N GLY A 89 -0.27 -4.16 -7.16
CA GLY A 89 1.17 -3.93 -7.18
C GLY A 89 1.47 -2.51 -7.69
N LEU A 90 2.32 -1.78 -6.98
CA LEU A 90 2.74 -0.44 -7.37
C LEU A 90 4.27 -0.34 -7.29
N PHE A 91 4.90 -0.10 -8.44
CA PHE A 91 6.33 0.17 -8.56
C PHE A 91 6.55 1.66 -8.78
N VAL A 92 7.20 2.30 -7.82
CA VAL A 92 7.47 3.75 -7.84
C VAL A 92 8.95 3.98 -8.15
N SER A 93 9.23 4.68 -9.26
CA SER A 93 10.61 5.06 -9.55
C SER A 93 11.09 6.20 -8.65
N VAL A 94 12.31 6.05 -8.16
CA VAL A 94 13.03 7.08 -7.39
C VAL A 94 14.07 7.81 -8.24
N ASP A 95 14.08 7.57 -9.55
CA ASP A 95 15.03 8.15 -10.51
C ASP A 95 14.29 8.89 -11.67
N PRO A 96 13.57 9.96 -11.37
CA PRO A 96 12.72 10.64 -12.36
C PRO A 96 13.51 11.26 -13.54
N GLU A 97 14.82 11.43 -13.41
CA GLU A 97 15.66 11.95 -14.49
C GLU A 97 15.87 10.94 -15.62
N ARG A 98 15.92 9.64 -15.30
CA ARG A 98 16.14 8.54 -16.26
C ARG A 98 14.89 7.74 -16.56
N ASP A 99 13.97 7.70 -15.63
CA ASP A 99 12.77 6.87 -15.67
C ASP A 99 11.54 7.70 -16.03
N THR A 100 11.23 7.74 -17.32
CA THR A 100 9.94 8.34 -17.76
C THR A 100 8.76 7.46 -17.34
N PRO A 101 7.54 8.00 -17.18
CA PRO A 101 6.35 7.21 -16.84
C PRO A 101 6.12 6.01 -17.77
N ILE A 102 6.39 6.18 -19.07
CA ILE A 102 6.28 5.09 -20.06
C ILE A 102 7.29 3.99 -19.75
N ARG A 103 8.56 4.37 -19.53
CA ARG A 103 9.63 3.42 -19.24
C ARG A 103 9.37 2.63 -17.96
N VAL A 104 8.91 3.30 -16.91
CA VAL A 104 8.58 2.66 -15.63
C VAL A 104 7.43 1.68 -15.79
N SER A 105 6.38 2.08 -16.53
CA SER A 105 5.24 1.23 -16.81
C SER A 105 5.61 -0.02 -17.62
N GLU A 106 6.42 0.13 -18.67
CA GLU A 106 6.91 -0.99 -19.48
C GLU A 106 7.78 -1.94 -18.66
N TYR A 107 8.65 -1.39 -17.84
CA TYR A 107 9.53 -2.17 -16.96
C TYR A 107 8.75 -2.98 -15.93
N ALA A 108 7.78 -2.38 -15.25
CA ALA A 108 6.92 -3.07 -14.31
C ALA A 108 6.09 -4.17 -15.01
N ALA A 109 5.50 -3.85 -16.17
CA ALA A 109 4.69 -4.78 -16.95
C ALA A 109 5.48 -5.97 -17.53
N PHE A 110 6.79 -5.85 -17.70
CA PHE A 110 7.67 -6.95 -18.09
C PHE A 110 7.65 -8.09 -17.05
N PHE A 111 7.58 -7.75 -15.76
CA PHE A 111 7.50 -8.74 -14.68
C PHE A 111 6.06 -9.23 -14.48
N ASP A 112 5.10 -8.32 -14.43
CA ASP A 112 3.69 -8.65 -14.32
C ASP A 112 2.82 -7.45 -14.72
N LYS A 113 1.86 -7.67 -15.61
CA LYS A 113 0.92 -6.62 -16.09
C LYS A 113 0.00 -6.06 -15.00
N ARG A 114 -0.09 -6.73 -13.86
CA ARG A 114 -0.85 -6.29 -12.67
C ARG A 114 -0.05 -5.36 -11.76
N ILE A 115 1.25 -5.16 -12.06
CA ILE A 115 2.11 -4.20 -11.37
C ILE A 115 2.07 -2.89 -12.16
N THR A 116 1.56 -1.84 -11.54
CA THR A 116 1.53 -0.50 -12.12
C THR A 116 2.84 0.21 -11.86
N GLY A 117 3.50 0.71 -12.90
CA GLY A 117 4.70 1.54 -12.81
C GLY A 117 4.36 3.04 -12.82
N VAL A 118 4.93 3.81 -11.88
CA VAL A 118 4.77 5.26 -11.72
C VAL A 118 6.09 5.94 -11.36
#